data_a97a4cd3795294343650c972f3302cae
#
_entry.id   a97a4cd3795294343650c972f3302cae
#
_cell.length_a   1.000
_cell.length_b   1.000
_cell.length_c   1.000
_cell.angle_alpha   90.00
_cell.angle_beta   90.00
_cell.angle_gamma   90.00
#
_symmetry.space_group_name_H-M   'P 1'
#
loop_
_entity.id
_entity.type
_entity.pdbx_description
1 polymer ?
#
loop_
_entity_poly.entity_id
_entity_poly.type
_entity_poly.pdbx_seq_one_letter_code
_entity_poly.pdbx_strand_id
1 'polypeptide(L)'
;RMRNQEWSDKVTALHIRINPPLWLTWWAKLIYILVSISIIYLILHAYKKKLNLESLYILEKKNHEQEQELNQERLRFYTNITHELRTPLTLILGPLEDMQKETSLPAKQAQKLSVIHQSALRLLNLINQILEFRKTETQNKKLCVSKGNIAPLIYEIGLKYKELNQKTKIDFQIQIEKEEMFLFFDKEIITIVLDNLISNAIKYTEQGRVTLSLYQTMRNEVAYTEIKVSDTGYGISAEALPHIFDRYYQESGKHQASGTGIGLALVKNLVTLHEGEIRAESIQNEGSSFYISLLTDNIYPNALHADSTEPVQE
;
A
#
# COMPACT_ATOMS: atom_id res chain seq x y z
N ARG A 1 -67.23 50.78 89.76
CA ARG A 1 -66.34 51.84 90.35
C ARG A 1 -65.26 52.09 89.32
N MET A 2 -65.37 53.14 88.49
CA MET A 2 -64.38 53.61 87.55
C MET A 2 -63.27 54.29 88.36
N ARG A 3 -62.03 53.88 88.08
CA ARG A 3 -60.82 54.59 88.49
C ARG A 3 -60.24 55.22 87.25
N ASN A 4 -60.00 56.53 87.31
CA ASN A 4 -59.35 57.32 86.25
C ASN A 4 -58.08 56.66 85.79
N GLN A 5 -58.07 56.32 84.55
CA GLN A 5 -56.81 56.00 83.83
C GLN A 5 -56.34 57.29 83.15
N GLU A 6 -55.38 57.94 83.78
CA GLU A 6 -54.58 58.94 83.08
C GLU A 6 -53.63 58.18 82.09
N TRP A 7 -53.75 58.51 80.85
CA TRP A 7 -52.85 58.00 79.84
C TRP A 7 -51.48 58.67 80.10
N SER A 8 -50.42 57.87 80.19
CA SER A 8 -49.05 58.34 80.31
C SER A 8 -48.64 58.92 78.97
N ASP A 9 -48.22 60.21 78.95
CA ASP A 9 -47.67 60.88 77.76
C ASP A 9 -46.31 60.35 77.28
N LYS A 10 -45.83 59.27 77.88
CA LYS A 10 -44.61 58.61 77.41
C LYS A 10 -44.92 57.64 76.30
N VAL A 11 -44.77 58.08 75.03
CA VAL A 11 -44.80 57.26 73.87
C VAL A 11 -43.52 56.43 73.83
N THR A 12 -43.65 55.11 74.06
CA THR A 12 -42.52 54.18 73.94
C THR A 12 -42.52 53.69 72.48
N ALA A 13 -41.67 54.30 71.67
CA ALA A 13 -41.47 53.86 70.30
C ALA A 13 -40.60 52.55 70.25
N LEU A 14 -41.19 51.43 69.89
CA LEU A 14 -40.47 50.16 69.65
C LEU A 14 -39.88 50.17 68.22
N HIS A 15 -38.54 50.36 68.09
CA HIS A 15 -37.85 50.25 66.82
C HIS A 15 -37.59 48.77 66.53
N ILE A 16 -38.44 48.14 65.70
CA ILE A 16 -38.23 46.78 65.15
C ILE A 16 -37.37 46.90 63.90
N ARG A 17 -36.10 46.55 64.03
CA ARG A 17 -35.18 46.47 62.86
C ARG A 17 -35.24 45.06 62.26
N ILE A 18 -36.04 44.91 61.22
CA ILE A 18 -36.10 43.65 60.48
C ILE A 18 -34.88 43.60 59.52
N ASN A 19 -33.89 42.79 59.88
CA ASN A 19 -32.75 42.54 58.97
C ASN A 19 -33.21 41.68 57.85
N PRO A 20 -32.87 42.05 56.58
CA PRO A 20 -33.20 41.22 55.42
C PRO A 20 -32.52 39.86 55.55
N PRO A 21 -33.13 38.76 55.03
CA PRO A 21 -32.54 37.44 55.05
C PRO A 21 -31.22 37.46 54.30
N LEU A 22 -30.27 36.57 54.60
CA LEU A 22 -28.89 36.55 54.08
C LEU A 22 -28.79 36.55 52.53
N TRP A 23 -29.77 35.95 51.87
CA TRP A 23 -29.83 35.88 50.37
C TRP A 23 -30.31 37.17 49.71
N LEU A 24 -30.86 38.15 50.44
CA LEU A 24 -31.32 39.44 49.91
C LEU A 24 -30.34 40.59 50.24
N THR A 25 -29.25 40.28 50.91
CA THR A 25 -28.22 41.29 51.24
C THR A 25 -27.49 41.76 49.95
N TRP A 26 -26.94 42.98 50.00
CA TRP A 26 -26.31 43.59 48.84
C TRP A 26 -25.12 42.76 48.30
N TRP A 27 -24.34 42.13 49.18
CA TRP A 27 -23.21 41.24 48.80
C TRP A 27 -23.70 39.93 48.15
N ALA A 28 -24.82 39.35 48.58
CA ALA A 28 -25.42 38.18 47.96
C ALA A 28 -25.85 38.48 46.51
N LYS A 29 -26.41 39.67 46.24
CA LYS A 29 -26.72 40.11 44.86
C LYS A 29 -25.47 40.23 44.01
N LEU A 30 -24.35 40.72 44.55
CA LEU A 30 -23.07 40.76 43.84
C LEU A 30 -22.57 39.35 43.49
N ILE A 31 -22.68 38.39 44.40
CA ILE A 31 -22.32 36.99 44.15
C ILE A 31 -23.18 36.41 42.99
N TYR A 32 -24.48 36.65 43.01
CA TYR A 32 -25.37 36.19 41.94
C TYR A 32 -24.99 36.76 40.58
N ILE A 33 -24.65 38.04 40.51
CA ILE A 33 -24.17 38.69 39.27
C ILE A 33 -22.86 38.05 38.79
N LEU A 34 -21.89 37.83 39.70
CA LEU A 34 -20.60 37.19 39.36
C LEU A 34 -20.77 35.73 38.84
N VAL A 35 -21.64 34.97 39.54
CA VAL A 35 -21.96 33.61 39.12
C VAL A 35 -22.64 33.60 37.75
N SER A 36 -23.62 34.51 37.51
CA SER A 36 -24.28 34.61 36.23
C SER A 36 -23.32 34.98 35.12
N ILE A 37 -22.42 35.94 35.32
CA ILE A 37 -21.36 36.31 34.37
C ILE A 37 -20.43 35.12 34.08
N SER A 38 -20.03 34.40 35.14
CA SER A 38 -19.19 33.21 35.00
C SER A 38 -19.85 32.11 34.16
N ILE A 39 -21.14 31.85 34.40
CA ILE A 39 -21.92 30.87 33.63
C ILE A 39 -22.00 31.29 32.15
N ILE A 40 -22.34 32.57 31.90
CA ILE A 40 -22.40 33.10 30.54
C ILE A 40 -21.05 32.97 29.84
N TYR A 41 -19.95 33.31 30.52
CA TYR A 41 -18.59 33.16 30.00
C TYR A 41 -18.28 31.71 29.66
N LEU A 42 -18.59 30.75 30.51
CA LEU A 42 -18.38 29.30 30.27
C LEU A 42 -19.19 28.81 29.07
N ILE A 43 -20.43 29.22 28.93
CA ILE A 43 -21.29 28.90 27.79
C ILE A 43 -20.71 29.45 26.49
N LEU A 44 -20.33 30.74 26.49
CA LEU A 44 -19.72 31.35 25.30
C LEU A 44 -18.37 30.71 24.92
N HIS A 45 -17.56 30.38 25.95
CA HIS A 45 -16.29 29.69 25.71
C HIS A 45 -16.50 28.28 25.14
N ALA A 46 -17.44 27.51 25.68
CA ALA A 46 -17.80 26.19 25.18
C ALA A 46 -18.35 26.26 23.74
N TYR A 47 -19.22 27.24 23.46
CA TYR A 47 -19.77 27.47 22.13
C TYR A 47 -18.67 27.84 21.11
N LYS A 48 -17.75 28.74 21.45
CA LYS A 48 -16.62 29.13 20.63
C LYS A 48 -15.69 27.93 20.36
N LYS A 49 -15.43 27.10 21.38
CA LYS A 49 -14.62 25.86 21.22
C LYS A 49 -15.30 24.87 20.26
N LYS A 50 -16.62 24.70 20.35
CA LYS A 50 -17.40 23.86 19.43
C LYS A 50 -17.31 24.35 17.99
N LEU A 51 -17.52 25.66 17.74
CA LEU A 51 -17.41 26.25 16.41
C LEU A 51 -16.01 26.08 15.80
N ASN A 52 -14.95 26.26 16.60
CA ASN A 52 -13.60 26.07 16.14
C ASN A 52 -13.32 24.59 15.75
N LEU A 53 -13.83 23.64 16.53
CA LEU A 53 -13.73 22.21 16.22
C LEU A 53 -14.48 21.86 14.91
N GLU A 54 -15.69 22.38 14.75
CA GLU A 54 -16.47 22.17 13.51
C GLU A 54 -15.75 22.77 12.29
N SER A 55 -15.19 23.97 12.43
CA SER A 55 -14.44 24.59 11.31
C SER A 55 -13.17 23.85 10.94
N LEU A 56 -12.44 23.32 11.94
CA LEU A 56 -11.25 22.47 11.73
C LEU A 56 -11.64 21.15 11.04
N TYR A 57 -12.70 20.51 11.49
CA TYR A 57 -13.22 19.28 10.89
C TYR A 57 -13.63 19.49 9.42
N ILE A 58 -14.33 20.58 9.11
CA ILE A 58 -14.75 20.92 7.74
C ILE A 58 -13.51 21.20 6.87
N LEU A 59 -12.50 21.90 7.40
CA LEU A 59 -11.27 22.18 6.68
C LEU A 59 -10.48 20.90 6.39
N GLU A 60 -10.34 20.03 7.39
CA GLU A 60 -9.66 18.73 7.24
C GLU A 60 -10.36 17.84 6.21
N LYS A 61 -11.70 17.77 6.29
CA LYS A 61 -12.51 17.03 5.31
C LYS A 61 -12.33 17.57 3.90
N LYS A 62 -12.35 18.89 3.73
CA LYS A 62 -12.14 19.53 2.42
C LYS A 62 -10.73 19.28 1.88
N ASN A 63 -9.71 19.34 2.72
CA ASN A 63 -8.34 19.03 2.32
C ASN A 63 -8.23 17.57 1.87
N HIS A 64 -8.84 16.64 2.60
CA HIS A 64 -8.85 15.23 2.25
C HIS A 64 -9.58 14.97 0.93
N GLU A 65 -10.75 15.60 0.71
CA GLU A 65 -11.49 15.53 -0.56
C GLU A 65 -10.65 16.06 -1.73
N GLN A 66 -9.97 17.18 -1.57
CA GLN A 66 -9.08 17.74 -2.59
C GLN A 66 -7.89 16.84 -2.89
N GLU A 67 -7.30 16.23 -1.86
CA GLU A 67 -6.20 15.28 -2.04
C GLU A 67 -6.65 14.02 -2.80
N GLN A 68 -7.84 13.50 -2.48
CA GLN A 68 -8.42 12.37 -3.20
C GLN A 68 -8.72 12.71 -4.67
N GLU A 69 -9.29 13.89 -4.93
CA GLU A 69 -9.60 14.37 -6.29
C GLU A 69 -8.31 14.51 -7.12
N LEU A 70 -7.27 15.14 -6.56
CA LEU A 70 -5.97 15.27 -7.19
C LEU A 70 -5.31 13.89 -7.47
N ASN A 71 -5.44 12.96 -6.57
CA ASN A 71 -4.93 11.60 -6.74
C ASN A 71 -5.68 10.85 -7.86
N GLN A 72 -7.01 11.03 -7.96
CA GLN A 72 -7.80 10.46 -9.05
C GLN A 72 -7.44 11.07 -10.42
N GLU A 73 -7.26 12.39 -10.49
CA GLU A 73 -6.81 13.05 -11.72
C GLU A 73 -5.44 12.56 -12.17
N ARG A 74 -4.49 12.45 -11.24
CA ARG A 74 -3.16 11.88 -11.51
C ARG A 74 -3.26 10.45 -12.05
N LEU A 75 -4.12 9.61 -11.45
CA LEU A 75 -4.31 8.24 -11.91
C LEU A 75 -4.88 8.19 -13.34
N ARG A 76 -5.92 9.00 -13.63
CA ARG A 76 -6.50 9.11 -14.97
C ARG A 76 -5.44 9.55 -15.99
N PHE A 77 -4.62 10.53 -15.65
CA PHE A 77 -3.53 11.01 -16.48
C PHE A 77 -2.53 9.89 -16.81
N TYR A 78 -2.05 9.15 -15.80
CA TYR A 78 -1.12 8.04 -16.02
C TYR A 78 -1.75 6.90 -16.83
N THR A 79 -3.03 6.60 -16.59
CA THR A 79 -3.76 5.58 -17.35
C THR A 79 -3.87 5.96 -18.82
N ASN A 80 -4.24 7.21 -19.11
CA ASN A 80 -4.36 7.72 -20.47
C ASN A 80 -3.02 7.71 -21.20
N ILE A 81 -1.95 8.25 -20.56
CA ILE A 81 -0.60 8.24 -21.14
C ILE A 81 -0.14 6.81 -21.42
N THR A 82 -0.39 5.88 -20.51
CA THR A 82 -0.01 4.46 -20.72
C THR A 82 -0.71 3.88 -21.94
N HIS A 83 -2.01 4.16 -22.12
CA HIS A 83 -2.75 3.72 -23.31
C HIS A 83 -2.24 4.38 -24.57
N GLU A 84 -1.98 5.68 -24.55
CA GLU A 84 -1.45 6.44 -25.69
C GLU A 84 -0.01 6.04 -26.08
N LEU A 85 0.81 5.58 -25.13
CA LEU A 85 2.15 5.07 -25.40
C LEU A 85 2.14 3.59 -25.83
N ARG A 86 1.23 2.79 -25.29
CA ARG A 86 1.12 1.36 -25.63
C ARG A 86 0.76 1.16 -27.11
N THR A 87 -0.18 1.95 -27.62
CA THR A 87 -0.67 1.82 -29.01
C THR A 87 0.43 2.00 -30.05
N PRO A 88 1.21 3.12 -30.11
CA PRO A 88 2.29 3.26 -31.07
C PRO A 88 3.39 2.21 -30.88
N LEU A 89 3.64 1.79 -29.63
CA LEU A 89 4.66 0.80 -29.33
C LEU A 89 4.27 -0.60 -29.85
N THR A 90 2.98 -0.97 -29.72
CA THR A 90 2.45 -2.21 -30.29
C THR A 90 2.51 -2.18 -31.83
N LEU A 91 2.23 -1.01 -32.43
CA LEU A 91 2.37 -0.81 -33.89
C LEU A 91 3.83 -0.89 -34.40
N ILE A 92 4.81 -0.62 -33.52
CA ILE A 92 6.24 -0.81 -33.83
C ILE A 92 6.62 -2.28 -33.64
N LEU A 93 6.13 -2.94 -32.57
CA LEU A 93 6.48 -4.32 -32.25
C LEU A 93 6.01 -5.31 -33.32
N GLY A 94 4.77 -5.17 -33.83
CA GLY A 94 4.22 -6.06 -34.82
C GLY A 94 5.11 -6.21 -36.11
N PRO A 95 5.44 -5.11 -36.79
CA PRO A 95 6.36 -5.18 -37.94
C PRO A 95 7.76 -5.70 -37.58
N LEU A 96 8.27 -5.40 -36.39
CA LEU A 96 9.57 -5.90 -35.93
C LEU A 96 9.55 -7.42 -35.73
N GLU A 97 8.46 -7.97 -35.16
CA GLU A 97 8.28 -9.42 -34.99
C GLU A 97 8.18 -10.13 -36.37
N ASP A 98 7.45 -9.54 -37.33
CA ASP A 98 7.31 -10.09 -38.68
C ASP A 98 8.65 -10.09 -39.42
N MET A 99 9.42 -9.00 -39.34
CA MET A 99 10.77 -8.93 -39.90
C MET A 99 11.74 -9.90 -39.22
N GLN A 100 11.58 -10.23 -37.94
CA GLN A 100 12.42 -11.26 -37.28
C GLN A 100 12.14 -12.68 -37.76
N LYS A 101 10.93 -12.96 -38.25
CA LYS A 101 10.56 -14.26 -38.84
C LYS A 101 11.10 -14.45 -40.27
N GLU A 102 11.50 -13.37 -40.93
CA GLU A 102 12.09 -13.45 -42.26
C GLU A 102 13.48 -14.11 -42.23
N THR A 103 13.59 -15.28 -42.84
CA THR A 103 14.81 -16.12 -42.86
C THR A 103 15.94 -15.55 -43.74
N SER A 104 15.69 -14.45 -44.50
CA SER A 104 16.62 -13.89 -45.48
C SER A 104 17.43 -12.67 -45.00
N LEU A 105 17.30 -12.26 -43.75
CA LEU A 105 18.00 -11.07 -43.24
C LEU A 105 19.49 -11.31 -43.03
N PRO A 106 20.36 -10.40 -43.50
CA PRO A 106 21.79 -10.44 -43.18
C PRO A 106 22.01 -10.40 -41.67
N ALA A 107 22.95 -11.17 -41.14
CA ALA A 107 23.20 -11.31 -39.68
C ALA A 107 23.32 -9.97 -38.91
N LYS A 108 23.97 -8.97 -39.54
CA LYS A 108 24.13 -7.62 -38.97
C LYS A 108 22.79 -6.88 -38.87
N GLN A 109 21.85 -7.09 -39.79
CA GLN A 109 20.52 -6.47 -39.76
C GLN A 109 19.62 -7.19 -38.74
N ALA A 110 19.66 -8.52 -38.69
CA ALA A 110 18.96 -9.34 -37.71
C ALA A 110 19.37 -8.94 -36.25
N GLN A 111 20.68 -8.71 -36.02
CA GLN A 111 21.16 -8.26 -34.72
C GLN A 111 20.63 -6.86 -34.33
N LYS A 112 20.63 -5.91 -35.30
CA LYS A 112 20.07 -4.57 -35.04
C LYS A 112 18.57 -4.64 -34.76
N LEU A 113 17.83 -5.44 -35.52
CA LEU A 113 16.40 -5.64 -35.35
C LEU A 113 16.09 -6.23 -33.99
N SER A 114 16.85 -7.22 -33.53
CA SER A 114 16.71 -7.81 -32.19
C SER A 114 16.93 -6.78 -31.10
N VAL A 115 17.90 -5.86 -31.21
CA VAL A 115 18.14 -4.79 -30.23
C VAL A 115 16.97 -3.81 -30.18
N ILE A 116 16.41 -3.43 -31.36
CA ILE A 116 15.25 -2.52 -31.41
C ILE A 116 14.03 -3.19 -30.80
N HIS A 117 13.75 -4.45 -31.14
CA HIS A 117 12.64 -5.23 -30.57
C HIS A 117 12.74 -5.37 -29.06
N GLN A 118 13.91 -5.75 -28.54
CA GLN A 118 14.14 -5.84 -27.09
C GLN A 118 13.97 -4.48 -26.39
N SER A 119 14.41 -3.39 -27.02
CA SER A 119 14.24 -2.04 -26.47
C SER A 119 12.76 -1.61 -26.41
N ALA A 120 11.99 -1.95 -27.46
CA ALA A 120 10.56 -1.69 -27.51
C ALA A 120 9.77 -2.50 -26.45
N LEU A 121 10.06 -3.80 -26.30
CA LEU A 121 9.48 -4.65 -25.26
C LEU A 121 9.82 -4.12 -23.86
N ARG A 122 11.05 -3.68 -23.67
CA ARG A 122 11.48 -3.09 -22.43
C ARG A 122 10.69 -1.82 -22.10
N LEU A 123 10.49 -0.93 -23.06
CA LEU A 123 9.72 0.30 -22.86
C LEU A 123 8.26 -0.03 -22.51
N LEU A 124 7.64 -1.02 -23.17
CA LEU A 124 6.30 -1.48 -22.86
C LEU A 124 6.19 -1.99 -21.43
N ASN A 125 7.16 -2.78 -20.97
CA ASN A 125 7.19 -3.28 -19.60
C ASN A 125 7.35 -2.14 -18.57
N LEU A 126 8.17 -1.12 -18.85
CA LEU A 126 8.33 0.05 -18.01
C LEU A 126 7.02 0.84 -17.85
N ILE A 127 6.32 1.07 -18.95
CA ILE A 127 5.02 1.76 -18.96
C ILE A 127 4.01 1.00 -18.10
N ASN A 128 3.93 -0.33 -18.27
CA ASN A 128 3.03 -1.17 -17.48
C ASN A 128 3.40 -1.17 -15.98
N GLN A 129 4.69 -1.24 -15.64
CA GLN A 129 5.15 -1.17 -14.24
C GLN A 129 4.79 0.17 -13.58
N ILE A 130 4.96 1.30 -14.29
CA ILE A 130 4.59 2.63 -13.78
C ILE A 130 3.07 2.69 -13.50
N LEU A 131 2.25 2.17 -14.41
CA LEU A 131 0.79 2.16 -14.23
C LEU A 131 0.39 1.31 -13.03
N GLU A 132 0.89 0.08 -12.92
CA GLU A 132 0.57 -0.82 -11.81
C GLU A 132 1.05 -0.23 -10.47
N PHE A 133 2.25 0.34 -10.45
CA PHE A 133 2.76 1.03 -9.27
C PHE A 133 1.84 2.18 -8.81
N ARG A 134 1.36 3.01 -9.77
CA ARG A 134 0.44 4.11 -9.45
C ARG A 134 -0.93 3.65 -8.98
N LYS A 135 -1.47 2.57 -9.54
CA LYS A 135 -2.73 1.96 -9.06
C LYS A 135 -2.63 1.50 -7.60
N THR A 136 -1.49 0.92 -7.23
CA THR A 136 -1.27 0.48 -5.84
C THR A 136 -1.08 1.65 -4.88
N GLU A 137 -0.38 2.71 -5.31
CA GLU A 137 -0.09 3.89 -4.51
C GLU A 137 -1.34 4.70 -4.15
N THR A 138 -2.29 4.81 -5.09
CA THR A 138 -3.55 5.55 -4.90
C THR A 138 -4.64 4.73 -4.23
N GLN A 139 -4.34 3.53 -3.72
CA GLN A 139 -5.31 2.58 -3.15
C GLN A 139 -6.47 2.22 -4.10
N ASN A 140 -6.30 2.47 -5.41
CA ASN A 140 -7.31 2.15 -6.41
C ASN A 140 -7.24 0.69 -6.88
N LYS A 141 -6.13 -0.02 -6.61
CA LYS A 141 -6.06 -1.46 -6.83
C LYS A 141 -6.70 -2.17 -5.65
N LYS A 142 -7.84 -2.79 -5.89
CA LYS A 142 -8.53 -3.64 -4.92
C LYS A 142 -7.96 -5.05 -5.01
N LEU A 143 -7.74 -5.66 -3.84
CA LEU A 143 -7.37 -7.05 -3.75
C LEU A 143 -8.55 -7.93 -4.19
N CYS A 144 -8.31 -8.83 -5.15
CA CYS A 144 -9.31 -9.77 -5.66
C CYS A 144 -8.81 -11.20 -5.44
N VAL A 145 -9.24 -11.82 -4.35
CA VAL A 145 -8.77 -13.15 -3.96
C VAL A 145 -9.72 -14.25 -4.38
N SER A 146 -9.17 -15.42 -4.70
CA SER A 146 -9.90 -16.67 -4.87
C SER A 146 -9.25 -17.77 -4.04
N LYS A 147 -10.06 -18.68 -3.50
CA LYS A 147 -9.51 -19.85 -2.82
C LYS A 147 -9.03 -20.85 -3.86
N GLY A 148 -7.76 -21.22 -3.81
CA GLY A 148 -7.19 -22.14 -4.78
C GLY A 148 -5.90 -22.79 -4.32
N ASN A 149 -5.43 -23.76 -5.09
CA ASN A 149 -4.10 -24.34 -4.91
C ASN A 149 -3.07 -23.44 -5.59
N ILE A 150 -2.14 -22.85 -4.82
CA ILE A 150 -1.12 -21.94 -5.35
C ILE A 150 0.02 -22.70 -6.05
N ALA A 151 0.28 -23.96 -5.71
CA ALA A 151 1.43 -24.71 -6.23
C ALA A 151 1.45 -24.84 -7.78
N PRO A 152 0.33 -25.13 -8.49
CA PRO A 152 0.30 -25.14 -9.94
C PRO A 152 0.66 -23.79 -10.56
N LEU A 153 0.18 -22.67 -9.98
CA LEU A 153 0.52 -21.32 -10.47
C LEU A 153 2.03 -21.04 -10.36
N ILE A 154 2.63 -21.36 -9.20
CA ILE A 154 4.07 -21.18 -9.00
C ILE A 154 4.87 -22.04 -9.97
N TYR A 155 4.43 -23.27 -10.19
CA TYR A 155 5.07 -24.18 -11.14
C TYR A 155 4.99 -23.67 -12.58
N GLU A 156 3.80 -23.22 -13.02
CA GLU A 156 3.58 -22.64 -14.36
C GLU A 156 4.49 -21.43 -14.62
N ILE A 157 4.53 -20.48 -13.64
CA ILE A 157 5.41 -19.31 -13.76
C ILE A 157 6.88 -19.75 -13.82
N GLY A 158 7.30 -20.67 -12.97
CA GLY A 158 8.67 -21.19 -12.97
C GLY A 158 9.04 -21.88 -14.28
N LEU A 159 8.13 -22.68 -14.85
CA LEU A 159 8.34 -23.36 -16.12
C LEU A 159 8.51 -22.36 -17.27
N LYS A 160 7.64 -21.33 -17.37
CA LYS A 160 7.77 -20.23 -18.32
C LYS A 160 9.18 -19.63 -18.32
N TYR A 161 9.72 -19.31 -17.14
CA TYR A 161 11.06 -18.73 -17.03
C TYR A 161 12.17 -19.72 -17.32
N LYS A 162 12.01 -20.99 -16.97
CA LYS A 162 12.94 -22.06 -17.31
C LYS A 162 13.07 -22.24 -18.82
N GLU A 163 11.96 -22.19 -19.56
CA GLU A 163 11.93 -22.30 -21.04
C GLU A 163 12.44 -21.03 -21.70
N LEU A 164 12.12 -19.84 -21.18
CA LEU A 164 12.59 -18.56 -21.71
C LEU A 164 14.06 -18.27 -21.39
N ASN A 165 14.67 -19.03 -20.49
CA ASN A 165 16.05 -18.81 -20.09
C ASN A 165 17.03 -19.24 -21.20
N GLN A 166 17.40 -18.28 -22.05
CA GLN A 166 18.38 -18.47 -23.12
C GLN A 166 19.84 -18.45 -22.63
N LYS A 167 20.07 -18.11 -21.35
CA LYS A 167 21.41 -18.09 -20.76
C LYS A 167 21.81 -19.51 -20.35
N THR A 168 22.58 -20.19 -21.18
CA THR A 168 23.06 -21.57 -20.96
C THR A 168 23.88 -21.74 -19.66
N LYS A 169 24.34 -20.62 -19.05
CA LYS A 169 25.13 -20.60 -17.83
C LYS A 169 24.33 -20.50 -16.53
N ILE A 170 22.99 -20.32 -16.62
CA ILE A 170 22.10 -20.25 -15.44
C ILE A 170 21.27 -21.54 -15.37
N ASP A 171 21.43 -22.25 -14.25
CA ASP A 171 20.59 -23.39 -13.87
C ASP A 171 19.32 -22.86 -13.18
N PHE A 172 18.16 -22.94 -13.83
CA PHE A 172 16.87 -22.52 -13.24
C PHE A 172 16.16 -23.72 -12.62
N GLN A 173 15.95 -23.66 -11.29
CA GLN A 173 15.33 -24.74 -10.54
C GLN A 173 13.99 -24.31 -9.93
N ILE A 174 13.03 -25.27 -9.89
CA ILE A 174 11.72 -25.11 -9.27
C ILE A 174 11.63 -26.14 -8.15
N GLN A 175 11.35 -25.70 -6.93
CA GLN A 175 11.27 -26.52 -5.72
C GLN A 175 9.94 -26.27 -5.02
N ILE A 176 9.01 -27.22 -5.11
CA ILE A 176 7.70 -27.16 -4.47
C ILE A 176 7.64 -28.26 -3.43
N GLU A 177 7.46 -27.88 -2.15
CA GLU A 177 7.45 -28.82 -1.03
C GLU A 177 6.24 -29.76 -1.08
N LYS A 178 5.05 -29.22 -1.45
CA LYS A 178 3.79 -29.96 -1.52
C LYS A 178 3.04 -29.57 -2.79
N GLU A 179 2.44 -30.55 -3.46
CA GLU A 179 1.63 -30.33 -4.67
C GLU A 179 0.30 -29.64 -4.36
N GLU A 180 -0.22 -29.75 -3.14
CA GLU A 180 -1.46 -29.14 -2.69
C GLU A 180 -1.19 -28.15 -1.56
N MET A 181 -1.35 -26.86 -1.86
CA MET A 181 -1.26 -25.74 -0.91
C MET A 181 -2.42 -24.80 -1.16
N PHE A 182 -3.52 -24.99 -0.43
CA PHE A 182 -4.72 -24.20 -0.57
C PHE A 182 -4.70 -22.98 0.34
N LEU A 183 -4.90 -21.80 -0.25
CA LEU A 183 -5.10 -20.53 0.46
C LEU A 183 -5.94 -19.58 -0.41
N PHE A 184 -6.34 -18.45 0.16
CA PHE A 184 -6.89 -17.35 -0.63
C PHE A 184 -5.75 -16.49 -1.15
N PHE A 185 -5.73 -16.22 -2.47
CA PHE A 185 -4.72 -15.34 -3.07
C PHE A 185 -5.24 -14.67 -4.34
N ASP A 186 -4.61 -13.55 -4.68
CA ASP A 186 -4.83 -12.85 -5.94
C ASP A 186 -3.80 -13.33 -6.98
N LYS A 187 -4.27 -14.09 -7.98
CA LYS A 187 -3.43 -14.69 -9.03
C LYS A 187 -2.64 -13.63 -9.80
N GLU A 188 -3.27 -12.48 -10.12
CA GLU A 188 -2.62 -11.41 -10.88
C GLU A 188 -1.48 -10.78 -10.06
N ILE A 189 -1.73 -10.48 -8.78
CA ILE A 189 -0.71 -9.93 -7.87
C ILE A 189 0.48 -10.87 -7.75
N ILE A 190 0.24 -12.15 -7.46
CA ILE A 190 1.31 -13.14 -7.34
C ILE A 190 2.13 -13.24 -8.63
N THR A 191 1.46 -13.24 -9.79
CA THR A 191 2.15 -13.29 -11.09
C THR A 191 3.06 -12.07 -11.29
N ILE A 192 2.56 -10.84 -11.04
CA ILE A 192 3.34 -9.60 -11.19
C ILE A 192 4.53 -9.59 -10.23
N VAL A 193 4.34 -10.01 -9.00
CA VAL A 193 5.39 -10.09 -7.97
C VAL A 193 6.49 -11.04 -8.41
N LEU A 194 6.15 -12.25 -8.84
CA LEU A 194 7.12 -13.26 -9.27
C LEU A 194 7.82 -12.88 -10.57
N ASP A 195 7.11 -12.30 -11.55
CA ASP A 195 7.72 -11.81 -12.78
C ASP A 195 8.81 -10.75 -12.48
N ASN A 196 8.58 -9.85 -11.52
CA ASN A 196 9.59 -8.88 -11.09
C ASN A 196 10.78 -9.52 -10.37
N LEU A 197 10.54 -10.44 -9.43
CA LEU A 197 11.62 -11.06 -8.67
C LEU A 197 12.46 -12.01 -9.52
N ILE A 198 11.82 -12.87 -10.33
CA ILE A 198 12.53 -13.84 -11.17
C ILE A 198 13.32 -13.13 -12.28
N SER A 199 12.72 -12.11 -12.92
CA SER A 199 13.43 -11.33 -13.94
C SER A 199 14.65 -10.61 -13.36
N ASN A 200 14.57 -10.09 -12.13
CA ASN A 200 15.72 -9.52 -11.43
C ASN A 200 16.78 -10.60 -11.13
N ALA A 201 16.41 -11.75 -10.61
CA ALA A 201 17.33 -12.86 -10.31
C ALA A 201 18.11 -13.27 -11.58
N ILE A 202 17.42 -13.48 -12.71
CA ILE A 202 18.07 -13.83 -13.99
C ILE A 202 18.93 -12.69 -14.52
N LYS A 203 18.52 -11.45 -14.36
CA LYS A 203 19.23 -10.27 -14.83
C LYS A 203 20.55 -10.06 -14.09
N TYR A 204 20.56 -10.23 -12.78
CA TYR A 204 21.73 -10.02 -11.92
C TYR A 204 22.59 -11.25 -11.72
N THR A 205 22.21 -12.39 -12.30
CA THR A 205 23.03 -13.62 -12.34
C THR A 205 23.65 -13.74 -13.74
N GLU A 206 24.99 -13.75 -13.80
CA GLU A 206 25.69 -14.01 -15.06
C GLU A 206 25.87 -15.50 -15.34
N GLN A 207 26.24 -16.22 -14.29
CA GLN A 207 26.37 -17.68 -14.25
C GLN A 207 26.03 -18.22 -12.86
N GLY A 208 25.54 -19.44 -12.78
CA GLY A 208 25.18 -20.09 -11.50
C GLY A 208 23.74 -20.57 -11.48
N ARG A 209 23.00 -20.26 -10.45
CA ARG A 209 21.66 -20.81 -10.24
C ARG A 209 20.65 -19.74 -9.85
N VAL A 210 19.40 -19.92 -10.34
CA VAL A 210 18.21 -19.23 -9.86
C VAL A 210 17.20 -20.29 -9.39
N THR A 211 16.68 -20.16 -8.17
CA THR A 211 15.76 -21.13 -7.58
C THR A 211 14.46 -20.44 -7.20
N LEU A 212 13.33 -20.95 -7.67
CA LEU A 212 11.98 -20.60 -7.22
C LEU A 212 11.51 -21.72 -6.29
N SER A 213 11.24 -21.37 -5.03
CA SER A 213 10.79 -22.34 -4.02
C SER A 213 9.44 -21.96 -3.44
N LEU A 214 8.62 -22.96 -3.10
CA LEU A 214 7.35 -22.83 -2.41
C LEU A 214 7.29 -23.82 -1.27
N TYR A 215 7.06 -23.34 -0.03
CA TYR A 215 6.99 -24.18 1.15
C TYR A 215 6.10 -23.55 2.24
N GLN A 216 5.74 -24.35 3.25
CA GLN A 216 5.03 -23.86 4.43
C GLN A 216 5.97 -23.69 5.60
N THR A 217 5.75 -22.66 6.40
CA THR A 217 6.50 -22.42 7.64
C THR A 217 5.56 -21.99 8.75
N MET A 218 5.97 -22.27 10.00
CA MET A 218 5.23 -21.82 11.19
C MET A 218 6.07 -20.78 11.91
N ARG A 219 5.45 -19.64 12.24
CA ARG A 219 6.07 -18.60 13.06
C ARG A 219 5.09 -18.21 14.17
N ASN A 220 5.47 -18.40 15.44
CA ASN A 220 4.62 -18.10 16.60
C ASN A 220 3.22 -18.73 16.49
N GLU A 221 3.14 -20.01 16.13
CA GLU A 221 1.91 -20.78 15.93
C GLU A 221 1.02 -20.33 14.76
N VAL A 222 1.50 -19.41 13.91
CA VAL A 222 0.81 -18.95 12.72
C VAL A 222 1.41 -19.61 11.49
N ALA A 223 0.56 -20.19 10.63
CA ALA A 223 0.98 -20.83 9.38
C ALA A 223 1.16 -19.80 8.27
N TYR A 224 2.31 -19.86 7.61
CA TYR A 224 2.63 -19.06 6.42
C TYR A 224 2.92 -19.95 5.24
N THR A 225 2.42 -19.57 4.08
CA THR A 225 2.88 -20.05 2.78
C THR A 225 3.96 -19.11 2.29
N GLU A 226 5.18 -19.61 2.15
CA GLU A 226 6.36 -18.83 1.78
C GLU A 226 6.81 -19.16 0.36
N ILE A 227 6.95 -18.11 -0.47
CA ILE A 227 7.51 -18.18 -1.81
C ILE A 227 8.89 -17.53 -1.75
N LYS A 228 9.93 -18.26 -2.18
CA LYS A 228 11.30 -17.79 -2.19
C LYS A 228 11.85 -17.76 -3.61
N VAL A 229 12.43 -16.63 -3.99
CA VAL A 229 13.27 -16.50 -5.19
C VAL A 229 14.71 -16.26 -4.75
N SER A 230 15.60 -17.17 -5.10
CA SER A 230 17.01 -17.11 -4.72
C SER A 230 17.90 -17.15 -5.95
N ASP A 231 18.95 -16.35 -5.96
CA ASP A 231 19.97 -16.32 -7.00
C ASP A 231 21.38 -16.42 -6.42
N THR A 232 22.34 -16.84 -7.25
CA THR A 232 23.77 -16.86 -6.94
C THR A 232 24.51 -15.79 -7.74
N GLY A 233 23.87 -14.64 -7.96
CA GLY A 233 24.41 -13.53 -8.71
C GLY A 233 25.32 -12.60 -7.92
N TYR A 234 25.36 -11.33 -8.33
CA TYR A 234 26.26 -10.34 -7.73
C TYR A 234 25.94 -9.98 -6.28
N GLY A 235 24.75 -10.35 -5.80
CA GLY A 235 24.27 -9.96 -4.46
C GLY A 235 24.05 -8.45 -4.36
N ILE A 236 23.78 -8.01 -3.14
CA ILE A 236 23.45 -6.62 -2.79
C ILE A 236 24.33 -6.22 -1.62
N SER A 237 24.90 -5.03 -1.64
CA SER A 237 25.72 -4.54 -0.52
C SER A 237 24.89 -4.32 0.75
N ALA A 238 25.53 -4.42 1.91
CA ALA A 238 24.87 -4.20 3.20
C ALA A 238 24.29 -2.78 3.33
N GLU A 239 24.91 -1.80 2.66
CA GLU A 239 24.45 -0.41 2.64
C GLU A 239 23.22 -0.25 1.74
N ALA A 240 23.13 -0.97 0.62
CA ALA A 240 22.02 -0.90 -0.31
C ALA A 240 20.79 -1.69 0.16
N LEU A 241 21.00 -2.79 0.88
CA LEU A 241 19.93 -3.73 1.26
C LEU A 241 18.73 -3.09 1.98
N PRO A 242 18.88 -2.12 2.90
CA PRO A 242 17.73 -1.42 3.50
C PRO A 242 16.92 -0.59 2.52
N HIS A 243 17.50 -0.19 1.39
CA HIS A 243 16.96 0.76 0.43
C HIS A 243 16.42 0.13 -0.85
N ILE A 244 16.61 -1.18 -1.08
CA ILE A 244 16.24 -1.84 -2.34
C ILE A 244 14.74 -1.76 -2.67
N PHE A 245 13.89 -1.55 -1.66
CA PHE A 245 12.45 -1.37 -1.81
C PHE A 245 12.04 0.10 -1.92
N ASP A 246 12.99 1.05 -1.83
CA ASP A 246 12.71 2.46 -1.99
C ASP A 246 12.49 2.79 -3.47
N ARG A 247 11.67 3.80 -3.73
CA ARG A 247 11.33 4.23 -5.10
C ARG A 247 12.54 4.79 -5.81
N TYR A 248 12.71 4.39 -7.07
CA TYR A 248 13.78 4.87 -7.94
C TYR A 248 15.19 4.55 -7.42
N TYR A 249 15.29 3.75 -6.36
CA TYR A 249 16.58 3.35 -5.83
C TYR A 249 17.28 2.38 -6.79
N GLN A 250 18.53 2.64 -7.06
CA GLN A 250 19.42 1.78 -7.82
C GLN A 250 20.81 1.87 -7.19
N GLU A 251 21.40 0.73 -6.92
CA GLU A 251 22.77 0.68 -6.44
C GLU A 251 23.74 1.11 -7.56
N SER A 252 24.59 2.10 -7.27
CA SER A 252 25.60 2.60 -8.21
C SER A 252 26.83 1.68 -8.17
N GLY A 253 27.24 1.11 -9.32
CA GLY A 253 28.40 0.23 -9.34
C GLY A 253 28.74 -0.34 -10.71
N LYS A 254 29.80 -1.16 -10.78
CA LYS A 254 30.33 -1.81 -12.01
C LYS A 254 29.32 -2.73 -12.71
N HIS A 255 28.30 -3.22 -12.00
CA HIS A 255 27.28 -4.15 -12.51
C HIS A 255 25.91 -3.48 -12.60
N GLN A 256 25.89 -2.16 -12.85
CA GLN A 256 24.64 -1.40 -13.02
C GLN A 256 23.87 -1.90 -14.23
N ALA A 257 23.07 -2.93 -14.04
CA ALA A 257 22.13 -3.38 -15.04
C ALA A 257 20.98 -2.38 -15.12
N SER A 258 20.71 -1.85 -16.31
CA SER A 258 19.69 -0.83 -16.52
C SER A 258 18.32 -1.24 -15.96
N GLY A 259 17.78 -0.49 -15.01
CA GLY A 259 16.49 -0.69 -14.36
C GLY A 259 15.75 0.63 -14.18
N THR A 260 14.54 0.59 -13.65
CA THR A 260 13.74 1.78 -13.31
C THR A 260 13.80 2.15 -11.84
N GLY A 261 14.22 1.22 -10.98
CA GLY A 261 14.08 1.35 -9.53
C GLY A 261 12.63 1.29 -9.03
N ILE A 262 11.68 0.85 -9.88
CA ILE A 262 10.25 0.75 -9.54
C ILE A 262 9.85 -0.69 -9.20
N GLY A 263 10.51 -1.69 -9.79
CA GLY A 263 10.09 -3.10 -9.71
C GLY A 263 9.99 -3.65 -8.29
N LEU A 264 11.03 -3.46 -7.45
CA LEU A 264 11.01 -3.93 -6.07
C LEU A 264 10.07 -3.10 -5.18
N ALA A 265 9.94 -1.81 -5.41
CA ALA A 265 8.95 -0.96 -4.74
C ALA A 265 7.51 -1.41 -5.07
N LEU A 266 7.24 -1.77 -6.32
CA LEU A 266 5.96 -2.36 -6.74
C LEU A 266 5.70 -3.69 -6.04
N VAL A 267 6.70 -4.58 -5.99
CA VAL A 267 6.60 -5.86 -5.27
C VAL A 267 6.22 -5.63 -3.81
N LYS A 268 6.89 -4.71 -3.10
CA LYS A 268 6.58 -4.38 -1.71
C LYS A 268 5.13 -3.89 -1.56
N ASN A 269 4.69 -2.97 -2.43
CA ASN A 269 3.31 -2.45 -2.38
C ASN A 269 2.27 -3.55 -2.63
N LEU A 270 2.50 -4.44 -3.62
CA LEU A 270 1.58 -5.53 -3.94
C LEU A 270 1.52 -6.60 -2.85
N VAL A 271 2.67 -6.96 -2.26
CA VAL A 271 2.71 -7.89 -1.13
C VAL A 271 2.02 -7.29 0.10
N THR A 272 2.22 -5.99 0.37
CA THR A 272 1.52 -5.27 1.45
C THR A 272 0.01 -5.21 1.19
N LEU A 273 -0.43 -4.95 -0.05
CA LEU A 273 -1.85 -4.98 -0.43
C LEU A 273 -2.45 -6.38 -0.21
N HIS A 274 -1.67 -7.43 -0.41
CA HIS A 274 -2.03 -8.81 -0.13
C HIS A 274 -1.90 -9.18 1.36
N GLU A 275 -1.72 -8.21 2.26
CA GLU A 275 -1.52 -8.41 3.71
C GLU A 275 -0.38 -9.38 4.03
N GLY A 276 0.59 -9.54 3.10
CA GLY A 276 1.76 -10.36 3.23
C GLY A 276 2.99 -9.58 3.69
N GLU A 277 4.07 -10.31 3.90
CA GLU A 277 5.38 -9.77 4.25
C GLU A 277 6.41 -10.10 3.17
N ILE A 278 7.27 -9.11 2.82
CA ILE A 278 8.42 -9.33 1.96
C ILE A 278 9.70 -9.03 2.74
N ARG A 279 10.68 -9.92 2.64
CA ARG A 279 12.03 -9.73 3.17
C ARG A 279 13.08 -10.13 2.14
N ALA A 280 14.26 -9.58 2.28
CA ALA A 280 15.41 -9.89 1.43
C ALA A 280 16.64 -10.19 2.29
N GLU A 281 17.40 -11.18 1.87
CA GLU A 281 18.69 -11.53 2.44
C GLU A 281 19.69 -11.56 1.28
N SER A 282 20.84 -10.94 1.45
CA SER A 282 21.86 -10.91 0.40
C SER A 282 23.25 -10.73 0.96
N ILE A 283 24.21 -11.36 0.29
CA ILE A 283 25.64 -11.17 0.53
C ILE A 283 26.26 -10.82 -0.81
N GLN A 284 27.01 -9.72 -0.82
CA GLN A 284 27.65 -9.23 -2.04
C GLN A 284 28.60 -10.29 -2.63
N ASN A 285 28.48 -10.58 -3.92
CA ASN A 285 29.16 -11.61 -4.69
C ASN A 285 28.81 -13.07 -4.34
N GLU A 286 27.80 -13.32 -3.49
CA GLU A 286 27.30 -14.67 -3.20
C GLU A 286 25.88 -14.89 -3.72
N GLY A 287 25.08 -13.78 -3.83
CA GLY A 287 23.73 -13.79 -4.35
C GLY A 287 22.70 -13.19 -3.41
N SER A 288 21.43 -13.31 -3.79
CA SER A 288 20.30 -12.74 -3.07
C SER A 288 19.17 -13.75 -2.90
N SER A 289 18.38 -13.58 -1.87
CA SER A 289 17.16 -14.35 -1.61
C SER A 289 16.05 -13.41 -1.20
N PHE A 290 14.93 -13.44 -1.93
CA PHE A 290 13.72 -12.71 -1.63
C PHE A 290 12.65 -13.67 -1.15
N TYR A 291 11.99 -13.34 -0.05
CA TYR A 291 10.98 -14.18 0.59
C TYR A 291 9.66 -13.41 0.64
N ILE A 292 8.59 -14.03 0.19
CA ILE A 292 7.21 -13.54 0.28
C ILE A 292 6.47 -14.48 1.21
N SER A 293 5.95 -13.97 2.31
CA SER A 293 5.20 -14.74 3.29
C SER A 293 3.73 -14.31 3.24
N LEU A 294 2.83 -15.25 2.94
CA LEU A 294 1.40 -15.07 2.95
C LEU A 294 0.80 -15.87 4.10
N LEU A 295 -0.16 -15.31 4.83
CA LEU A 295 -0.91 -16.04 5.85
C LEU A 295 -1.73 -17.15 5.19
N THR A 296 -1.50 -18.41 5.58
CA THR A 296 -2.14 -19.56 4.94
C THR A 296 -3.65 -19.57 5.17
N ASP A 297 -4.10 -19.20 6.39
CA ASP A 297 -5.51 -19.26 6.79
C ASP A 297 -6.23 -17.91 6.70
N ASN A 298 -5.64 -16.88 6.06
CA ASN A 298 -6.29 -15.58 5.90
C ASN A 298 -7.42 -15.66 4.88
N ILE A 299 -8.63 -15.22 5.29
CA ILE A 299 -9.83 -15.20 4.44
C ILE A 299 -10.09 -13.84 3.79
N TYR A 300 -9.26 -12.82 4.07
CA TYR A 300 -9.34 -11.47 3.49
C TYR A 300 -10.75 -10.86 3.51
N PRO A 301 -11.34 -10.56 4.68
CA PRO A 301 -12.74 -10.13 4.78
C PRO A 301 -13.05 -8.81 4.06
N ASN A 302 -12.03 -7.99 3.81
CA ASN A 302 -12.17 -6.68 3.13
C ASN A 302 -11.81 -6.73 1.63
N ALA A 303 -11.43 -7.90 1.10
CA ALA A 303 -11.10 -8.07 -0.31
C ALA A 303 -12.34 -8.43 -1.16
N LEU A 304 -12.21 -8.26 -2.48
CA LEU A 304 -13.15 -8.84 -3.41
C LEU A 304 -12.86 -10.34 -3.54
N HIS A 305 -13.90 -11.15 -3.43
CA HIS A 305 -13.80 -12.59 -3.64
C HIS A 305 -14.29 -12.91 -5.05
N ALA A 306 -13.40 -13.45 -5.90
CA ALA A 306 -13.82 -13.98 -7.18
C ALA A 306 -14.50 -15.33 -6.94
N ASP A 307 -15.75 -15.47 -7.38
CA ASP A 307 -16.45 -16.74 -7.35
C ASP A 307 -15.63 -17.77 -8.15
N SER A 308 -15.35 -18.90 -7.53
CA SER A 308 -14.69 -20.04 -8.15
C SER A 308 -15.67 -20.76 -9.07
N THR A 309 -16.05 -20.12 -10.18
CA THR A 309 -16.69 -20.80 -11.31
C THR A 309 -15.59 -21.22 -12.28
N GLU A 310 -14.94 -22.35 -12.00
CA GLU A 310 -14.35 -23.14 -13.07
C GLU A 310 -15.50 -23.66 -13.95
N PRO A 311 -15.47 -23.46 -15.28
CA PRO A 311 -16.37 -24.18 -16.15
C PRO A 311 -15.99 -25.66 -16.08
N VAL A 312 -16.92 -26.46 -15.58
CA VAL A 312 -16.88 -27.92 -15.74
C VAL A 312 -16.82 -28.18 -17.24
N GLN A 313 -15.68 -28.65 -17.74
CA GLN A 313 -15.59 -29.20 -19.09
C GLN A 313 -16.41 -30.47 -19.12
N GLU A 314 -17.53 -30.42 -19.88
CA GLU A 314 -18.22 -31.64 -20.38
C GLU A 314 -17.39 -32.29 -21.51
#